data_51c550253c4eecf55e0e342059fb8f9a
#
_entry.id   51c550253c4eecf55e0e342059fb8f9a
#
_cell.length_a   1.000
_cell.length_b   1.000
_cell.length_c   1.000
_cell.angle_alpha   90.00
_cell.angle_beta   90.00
_cell.angle_gamma   90.00
#
_symmetry.space_group_name_H-M   'P 1'
#
loop_
_entity.id
_entity.type
_entity.pdbx_description
1 polymer ?
#
loop_
_entity_poly.entity_id
_entity_poly.type
_entity_poly.pdbx_seq_one_letter_code
_entity_poly.pdbx_strand_id
1 'polypeptide(L)'
;MIKDLYKTWNIQSHNIHGEEFTGYEPVYDQLDQLDKPAFNKDPEATVNKVFDIYRSINIVPILYFTEKGLINAIKEFKSTSYNAVKNSKISLGNNRGQPLSRFLFPNMMTAEPKGRGSNSLKDRFYNDTKLKRAIRICYEMREGHKLVYPTALRRALELVTGENIQNFKPQNARALVEHLCPVLWGNVYDYSAGYGGRLLGISCSN
;
A
#
# COMPACT_ATOMS: atom_id res chain seq x y z
N MET A 1 -19.12 -1.40 7.61
CA MET A 1 -17.69 -1.81 7.56
C MET A 1 -16.93 -1.15 6.42
N ILE A 2 -17.22 -1.42 5.13
CA ILE A 2 -16.42 -0.79 4.04
C ILE A 2 -16.62 0.73 3.98
N LYS A 3 -17.83 1.22 4.21
CA LYS A 3 -18.11 2.67 4.30
C LYS A 3 -17.31 3.39 5.39
N ASP A 4 -17.05 2.72 6.49
CA ASP A 4 -16.26 3.28 7.59
C ASP A 4 -14.76 3.33 7.22
N LEU A 5 -14.28 2.34 6.46
CA LEU A 5 -12.93 2.39 5.88
C LEU A 5 -12.78 3.57 4.92
N TYR A 6 -13.78 3.83 4.07
CA TYR A 6 -13.73 4.96 3.15
C TYR A 6 -13.66 6.29 3.90
N LYS A 7 -14.44 6.46 4.98
CA LYS A 7 -14.33 7.65 5.85
C LYS A 7 -12.93 7.79 6.44
N THR A 8 -12.37 6.69 6.94
CA THR A 8 -11.01 6.69 7.51
C THR A 8 -9.96 7.13 6.49
N TRP A 9 -10.15 6.79 5.22
CA TRP A 9 -9.27 7.19 4.12
C TRP A 9 -9.61 8.55 3.51
N ASN A 10 -10.59 9.27 4.05
CA ASN A 10 -11.07 10.54 3.50
C ASN A 10 -11.59 10.44 2.05
N ILE A 11 -12.19 9.30 1.71
CA ILE A 11 -12.78 9.06 0.39
C ILE A 11 -14.17 9.68 0.36
N GLN A 12 -14.43 10.56 -0.57
CA GLN A 12 -15.72 11.23 -0.70
C GLN A 12 -16.78 10.30 -1.27
N SER A 13 -18.04 10.49 -0.86
CA SER A 13 -19.15 9.60 -1.24
C SER A 13 -19.41 9.52 -2.74
N HIS A 14 -19.18 10.61 -3.49
CA HIS A 14 -19.33 10.60 -4.95
C HIS A 14 -18.29 9.73 -5.67
N ASN A 15 -17.16 9.44 -5.02
CA ASN A 15 -16.15 8.51 -5.51
C ASN A 15 -16.50 7.05 -5.23
N ILE A 16 -17.55 6.80 -4.42
CA ILE A 16 -17.95 5.46 -3.97
C ILE A 16 -19.08 4.91 -4.82
N HIS A 17 -19.88 5.77 -5.42
CA HIS A 17 -21.08 5.42 -6.19
C HIS A 17 -20.86 5.32 -7.70
N GLY A 18 -19.69 5.72 -8.21
CA GLY A 18 -19.27 5.36 -9.56
C GLY A 18 -18.91 3.86 -9.60
N GLU A 19 -19.21 3.20 -10.71
CA GLU A 19 -19.06 1.74 -10.81
C GLU A 19 -17.63 1.23 -10.56
N GLU A 20 -16.60 2.11 -10.64
CA GLU A 20 -15.20 1.76 -10.42
C GLU A 20 -14.42 2.90 -9.75
N PHE A 21 -14.58 3.09 -8.45
CA PHE A 21 -13.64 3.91 -7.74
C PHE A 21 -12.34 3.13 -7.48
N THR A 22 -11.29 3.55 -8.14
CA THR A 22 -9.97 2.91 -8.11
C THR A 22 -8.90 3.81 -7.51
N GLY A 23 -9.33 4.86 -6.80
CA GLY A 23 -8.46 5.81 -6.13
C GLY A 23 -7.77 6.75 -7.11
N TYR A 24 -6.60 6.38 -7.60
CA TYR A 24 -5.80 7.24 -8.48
C TYR A 24 -5.93 6.92 -9.98
N GLU A 25 -6.68 5.91 -10.39
CA GLU A 25 -6.81 5.56 -11.82
C GLU A 25 -7.23 6.72 -12.72
N PRO A 26 -8.16 7.62 -12.29
CA PRO A 26 -8.56 8.75 -13.13
C PRO A 26 -7.43 9.70 -13.53
N VAL A 27 -6.30 9.65 -12.85
CA VAL A 27 -5.15 10.53 -13.13
C VAL A 27 -3.93 9.78 -13.65
N TYR A 28 -4.03 8.47 -13.90
CA TYR A 28 -2.88 7.70 -14.40
C TYR A 28 -2.37 8.23 -15.74
N ASP A 29 -3.26 8.60 -16.67
CA ASP A 29 -2.86 9.16 -17.96
C ASP A 29 -2.09 10.48 -17.79
N GLN A 30 -2.46 11.30 -16.80
CA GLN A 30 -1.73 12.52 -16.49
C GLN A 30 -0.37 12.22 -15.86
N LEU A 31 -0.29 11.23 -14.98
CA LEU A 31 0.97 10.80 -14.36
C LEU A 31 1.92 10.15 -15.38
N ASP A 32 1.40 9.44 -16.38
CA ASP A 32 2.20 8.80 -17.43
C ASP A 32 2.86 9.83 -18.36
N GLN A 33 2.24 11.01 -18.55
CA GLN A 33 2.84 12.12 -19.29
C GLN A 33 3.99 12.79 -18.55
N LEU A 34 4.08 12.60 -17.23
CA LEU A 34 5.12 13.15 -16.37
C LEU A 34 6.21 12.10 -16.11
N ASP A 35 6.81 11.63 -17.18
CA ASP A 35 7.83 10.58 -17.20
C ASP A 35 9.25 11.09 -16.86
N LYS A 36 10.25 10.23 -16.96
CA LYS A 36 11.66 10.58 -16.70
C LYS A 36 12.20 11.64 -17.67
N PRO A 37 11.94 11.60 -19.00
CA PRO A 37 12.25 12.69 -19.93
C PRO A 37 11.68 14.04 -19.52
N ALA A 38 10.41 14.09 -19.13
CA ALA A 38 9.80 15.34 -18.66
C ALA A 38 10.50 15.89 -17.41
N PHE A 39 10.82 15.01 -16.45
CA PHE A 39 11.57 15.37 -15.25
C PHE A 39 13.00 15.87 -15.59
N ASN A 40 13.73 15.20 -16.48
CA ASN A 40 15.08 15.62 -16.86
C ASN A 40 15.09 16.97 -17.57
N LYS A 41 14.01 17.31 -18.31
CA LYS A 41 13.88 18.61 -18.99
C LYS A 41 13.61 19.75 -18.01
N ASP A 42 12.70 19.57 -17.06
CA ASP A 42 12.34 20.55 -16.04
C ASP A 42 11.90 19.83 -14.76
N PRO A 43 12.85 19.55 -13.83
CA PRO A 43 12.56 18.84 -12.60
C PRO A 43 11.55 19.56 -11.69
N GLU A 44 11.65 20.88 -11.57
CA GLU A 44 10.77 21.64 -10.68
C GLU A 44 9.35 21.70 -11.21
N ALA A 45 9.15 22.02 -12.48
CA ALA A 45 7.81 22.05 -13.08
C ALA A 45 7.17 20.65 -13.04
N THR A 46 7.93 19.59 -13.30
CA THR A 46 7.42 18.21 -13.25
C THR A 46 7.01 17.81 -11.84
N VAL A 47 7.86 18.10 -10.83
CA VAL A 47 7.52 17.84 -9.42
C VAL A 47 6.27 18.58 -8.98
N ASN A 48 6.13 19.86 -9.35
CA ASN A 48 4.96 20.65 -9.02
C ASN A 48 3.69 20.11 -9.68
N LYS A 49 3.72 19.72 -10.94
CA LYS A 49 2.57 19.11 -11.63
C LYS A 49 2.12 17.80 -10.96
N VAL A 50 3.06 16.91 -10.63
CA VAL A 50 2.74 15.68 -9.89
C VAL A 50 2.18 15.99 -8.51
N PHE A 51 2.75 16.96 -7.82
CA PHE A 51 2.28 17.42 -6.53
C PHE A 51 0.83 17.92 -6.60
N ASP A 52 0.50 18.76 -7.59
CA ASP A 52 -0.85 19.31 -7.79
C ASP A 52 -1.87 18.18 -8.08
N ILE A 53 -1.49 17.19 -8.89
CA ILE A 53 -2.32 16.00 -9.13
C ILE A 53 -2.61 15.27 -7.80
N TYR A 54 -1.61 15.03 -6.97
CA TYR A 54 -1.82 14.36 -5.68
C TYR A 54 -2.63 15.20 -4.70
N ARG A 55 -2.50 16.52 -4.75
CA ARG A 55 -3.30 17.45 -3.93
C ARG A 55 -4.75 17.56 -4.39
N SER A 56 -5.02 17.48 -5.69
CA SER A 56 -6.39 17.49 -6.20
C SER A 56 -7.21 16.29 -5.74
N ILE A 57 -6.59 15.10 -5.62
CA ILE A 57 -7.24 13.89 -5.11
C ILE A 57 -7.21 13.86 -3.57
N ASN A 58 -6.13 14.30 -2.97
CA ASN A 58 -5.92 14.47 -1.52
C ASN A 58 -6.20 13.22 -0.66
N ILE A 59 -5.87 12.03 -1.17
CA ILE A 59 -5.91 10.77 -0.42
C ILE A 59 -4.51 10.12 -0.37
N VAL A 60 -4.23 9.38 0.71
CA VAL A 60 -2.92 8.72 0.90
C VAL A 60 -2.64 7.75 -0.24
N PRO A 61 -1.41 7.71 -0.82
CA PRO A 61 -1.10 6.91 -1.99
C PRO A 61 -0.96 5.41 -1.68
N ILE A 62 -2.09 4.73 -1.56
CA ILE A 62 -2.20 3.27 -1.48
C ILE A 62 -3.12 2.74 -2.57
N LEU A 63 -3.22 1.43 -2.70
CA LEU A 63 -4.24 0.81 -3.54
C LEU A 63 -5.58 0.80 -2.79
N TYR A 64 -6.60 1.37 -3.39
CA TYR A 64 -7.97 1.38 -2.90
C TYR A 64 -8.81 0.32 -3.61
N PHE A 65 -9.86 -0.13 -2.96
CA PHE A 65 -10.75 -1.14 -3.49
C PHE A 65 -12.20 -0.67 -3.41
N THR A 66 -12.97 -0.91 -4.47
CA THR A 66 -14.44 -0.94 -4.39
C THR A 66 -14.88 -2.15 -3.57
N GLU A 67 -16.12 -2.20 -3.14
CA GLU A 67 -16.65 -3.37 -2.40
C GLU A 67 -16.49 -4.66 -3.20
N LYS A 68 -16.89 -4.65 -4.49
CA LYS A 68 -16.73 -5.77 -5.42
C LYS A 68 -15.25 -6.12 -5.63
N GLY A 69 -14.40 -5.10 -5.83
CA GLY A 69 -12.96 -5.26 -6.00
C GLY A 69 -12.30 -5.86 -4.76
N LEU A 70 -12.70 -5.45 -3.55
CA LEU A 70 -12.21 -6.00 -2.30
C LEU A 70 -12.56 -7.49 -2.13
N ILE A 71 -13.83 -7.83 -2.40
CA ILE A 71 -14.29 -9.23 -2.35
C ILE A 71 -13.51 -10.09 -3.33
N ASN A 72 -13.32 -9.62 -4.57
CA ASN A 72 -12.56 -10.34 -5.58
C ASN A 72 -11.08 -10.50 -5.19
N ALA A 73 -10.45 -9.45 -4.67
CA ALA A 73 -9.05 -9.49 -4.22
C ALA A 73 -8.86 -10.45 -3.05
N ILE A 74 -9.81 -10.54 -2.11
CA ILE A 74 -9.80 -11.52 -1.02
C ILE A 74 -9.95 -12.94 -1.57
N LYS A 75 -10.89 -13.17 -2.50
CA LYS A 75 -11.08 -14.46 -3.14
C LYS A 75 -9.84 -14.91 -3.89
N GLU A 76 -9.24 -14.03 -4.65
CA GLU A 76 -7.98 -14.28 -5.36
C GLU A 76 -6.85 -14.61 -4.38
N PHE A 77 -6.71 -13.85 -3.28
CA PHE A 77 -5.71 -14.13 -2.27
C PHE A 77 -5.90 -15.50 -1.61
N LYS A 78 -7.16 -15.92 -1.37
CA LYS A 78 -7.50 -17.26 -0.85
C LYS A 78 -7.23 -18.38 -1.86
N SER A 79 -7.62 -18.21 -3.11
CA SER A 79 -7.54 -19.26 -4.13
C SER A 79 -6.13 -19.49 -4.66
N THR A 80 -5.23 -18.50 -4.53
CA THR A 80 -3.87 -18.63 -5.06
C THR A 80 -3.03 -19.46 -4.11
N SER A 81 -2.71 -20.70 -4.50
CA SER A 81 -1.69 -21.46 -3.81
C SER A 81 -0.31 -20.82 -4.03
N TYR A 82 0.41 -20.62 -2.96
CA TYR A 82 1.76 -20.13 -3.00
C TYR A 82 2.64 -20.95 -2.09
N ASN A 83 3.49 -21.74 -2.70
CA ASN A 83 4.47 -22.49 -1.93
C ASN A 83 5.58 -21.54 -1.46
N ALA A 84 5.34 -20.89 -0.31
CA ALA A 84 6.32 -20.03 0.34
C ALA A 84 7.47 -20.83 0.96
N VAL A 85 7.27 -22.13 1.15
CA VAL A 85 8.27 -23.02 1.76
C VAL A 85 8.89 -23.88 0.68
N LYS A 86 10.16 -23.63 0.35
CA LYS A 86 10.96 -24.45 -0.54
C LYS A 86 12.21 -24.90 0.20
N ASN A 87 12.47 -26.22 0.22
CA ASN A 87 13.65 -26.80 0.89
C ASN A 87 13.79 -26.33 2.35
N SER A 88 12.72 -26.36 3.12
CA SER A 88 12.64 -25.90 4.51
C SER A 88 12.97 -24.41 4.71
N LYS A 89 12.99 -23.62 3.65
CA LYS A 89 13.19 -22.18 3.70
C LYS A 89 11.93 -21.43 3.26
N ILE A 90 11.56 -20.39 4.01
CA ILE A 90 10.44 -19.51 3.66
C ILE A 90 10.92 -18.45 2.68
N SER A 91 10.25 -18.34 1.54
CA SER A 91 10.50 -17.26 0.59
C SER A 91 9.91 -15.95 1.12
N LEU A 92 10.76 -15.01 1.49
CA LEU A 92 10.35 -13.70 2.01
C LEU A 92 10.00 -12.67 0.90
N GLY A 93 10.19 -13.02 -0.37
CA GLY A 93 10.09 -12.09 -1.50
C GLY A 93 8.67 -11.69 -1.91
N ASN A 94 7.65 -12.43 -1.48
CA ASN A 94 6.29 -12.21 -1.96
C ASN A 94 5.54 -11.14 -1.14
N ASN A 95 4.95 -10.17 -1.84
CA ASN A 95 4.18 -9.07 -1.25
C ASN A 95 2.66 -9.24 -1.41
N ARG A 96 2.18 -10.44 -1.80
CA ARG A 96 0.74 -10.72 -1.94
C ARG A 96 0.00 -10.48 -0.63
N GLY A 97 -1.19 -9.92 -0.73
CA GLY A 97 -2.00 -9.53 0.41
C GLY A 97 -1.56 -8.24 1.12
N GLN A 98 -0.37 -7.69 0.83
CA GLN A 98 0.03 -6.41 1.44
C GLN A 98 -0.86 -5.22 1.03
N PRO A 99 -1.28 -5.05 -0.23
CA PRO A 99 -2.25 -4.01 -0.57
C PRO A 99 -3.56 -4.14 0.19
N LEU A 100 -4.08 -5.37 0.32
CA LEU A 100 -5.28 -5.67 1.11
C LEU A 100 -5.10 -5.29 2.58
N SER A 101 -4.00 -5.71 3.21
CA SER A 101 -3.77 -5.40 4.62
C SER A 101 -3.61 -3.89 4.86
N ARG A 102 -2.99 -3.15 3.95
CA ARG A 102 -2.87 -1.69 4.06
C ARG A 102 -4.22 -0.99 3.97
N PHE A 103 -5.08 -1.44 3.07
CA PHE A 103 -6.43 -0.89 2.91
C PHE A 103 -7.34 -1.24 4.09
N LEU A 104 -7.31 -2.49 4.56
CA LEU A 104 -8.15 -2.97 5.66
C LEU A 104 -7.71 -2.45 7.05
N PHE A 105 -6.42 -2.15 7.22
CA PHE A 105 -5.85 -1.75 8.51
C PHE A 105 -5.14 -0.38 8.40
N PRO A 106 -5.91 0.71 8.30
CA PRO A 106 -5.37 2.05 8.07
C PRO A 106 -4.49 2.58 9.20
N ASN A 107 -4.59 2.03 10.40
CA ASN A 107 -3.79 2.43 11.57
C ASN A 107 -2.27 2.33 11.31
N MET A 108 -1.85 1.46 10.41
CA MET A 108 -0.45 1.40 10.00
C MET A 108 0.03 2.70 9.35
N MET A 109 -0.86 3.42 8.65
CA MET A 109 -0.53 4.64 7.94
C MET A 109 -0.49 5.87 8.87
N THR A 110 -1.14 5.77 10.03
CA THR A 110 -1.15 6.82 11.06
C THR A 110 -0.15 6.57 12.19
N ALA A 111 0.43 5.38 12.24
CA ALA A 111 1.39 5.04 13.27
C ALA A 111 2.72 5.77 13.06
N GLU A 112 3.26 6.33 14.15
CA GLU A 112 4.54 7.01 14.17
C GLU A 112 5.67 6.02 14.54
N PRO A 113 6.73 5.93 13.72
CA PRO A 113 7.93 5.21 14.12
C PRO A 113 8.57 5.86 15.36
N LYS A 114 9.18 5.08 16.24
CA LYS A 114 9.95 5.62 17.34
C LYS A 114 11.27 6.20 16.83
N GLY A 115 11.39 7.52 16.77
CA GLY A 115 12.59 8.20 16.31
C GLY A 115 12.45 9.72 16.35
N ARG A 116 13.57 10.45 16.24
CA ARG A 116 13.56 11.91 16.27
C ARG A 116 12.90 12.47 15.00
N GLY A 117 11.74 13.11 15.16
CA GLY A 117 11.01 13.79 14.08
C GLY A 117 10.35 12.85 13.08
N SER A 118 10.13 11.59 13.46
CA SER A 118 9.42 10.63 12.63
C SER A 118 7.92 10.91 12.67
N ASN A 119 7.40 11.33 11.54
CA ASN A 119 5.96 11.45 11.33
C ASN A 119 5.40 10.16 10.73
N SER A 120 4.12 9.92 10.93
CA SER A 120 3.42 8.84 10.24
C SER A 120 3.51 8.99 8.71
N LEU A 121 3.24 7.93 7.96
CA LEU A 121 3.21 8.01 6.50
C LEU A 121 2.13 8.99 6.02
N LYS A 122 1.00 9.05 6.73
CA LYS A 122 -0.08 10.00 6.49
C LYS A 122 0.40 11.44 6.66
N ASP A 123 1.11 11.75 7.74
CA ASP A 123 1.64 13.11 7.98
C ASP A 123 2.67 13.51 6.95
N ARG A 124 3.52 12.58 6.52
CA ARG A 124 4.50 12.83 5.42
C ARG A 124 3.80 13.16 4.12
N PHE A 125 2.71 12.47 3.81
CA PHE A 125 1.91 12.75 2.61
C PHE A 125 1.29 14.15 2.69
N TYR A 126 0.70 14.55 3.82
CA TYR A 126 0.08 15.86 3.98
C TYR A 126 1.07 17.02 4.20
N ASN A 127 2.35 16.74 4.40
CA ASN A 127 3.40 17.75 4.45
C ASN A 127 3.93 18.02 3.03
N ASP A 128 3.75 19.23 2.52
CA ASP A 128 4.09 19.62 1.14
C ASP A 128 5.57 19.41 0.82
N THR A 129 6.46 19.82 1.72
CA THR A 129 7.91 19.64 1.55
C THR A 129 8.31 18.18 1.46
N LYS A 130 7.73 17.32 2.33
CA LYS A 130 8.01 15.89 2.34
C LYS A 130 7.42 15.21 1.11
N LEU A 131 6.22 15.59 0.68
CA LEU A 131 5.60 15.06 -0.53
C LEU A 131 6.41 15.41 -1.78
N LYS A 132 6.81 16.68 -1.97
CA LYS A 132 7.67 17.08 -3.09
C LYS A 132 9.02 16.35 -3.09
N ARG A 133 9.63 16.17 -1.92
CA ARG A 133 10.85 15.36 -1.78
C ARG A 133 10.62 13.91 -2.17
N ALA A 134 9.52 13.30 -1.75
CA ALA A 134 9.17 11.93 -2.14
C ALA A 134 8.97 11.78 -3.65
N ILE A 135 8.31 12.76 -4.29
CA ILE A 135 8.16 12.79 -5.75
C ILE A 135 9.54 12.83 -6.44
N ARG A 136 10.47 13.66 -5.98
CA ARG A 136 11.86 13.68 -6.52
C ARG A 136 12.54 12.33 -6.37
N ILE A 137 12.45 11.69 -5.19
CA ILE A 137 13.00 10.35 -4.92
C ILE A 137 12.46 9.33 -5.92
N CYS A 138 11.17 9.41 -6.30
CA CYS A 138 10.62 8.52 -7.32
C CYS A 138 11.38 8.62 -8.65
N TYR A 139 11.70 9.82 -9.09
CA TYR A 139 12.44 10.02 -10.34
C TYR A 139 13.94 9.70 -10.22
N GLU A 140 14.55 9.99 -9.07
CA GLU A 140 15.98 9.75 -8.85
C GLU A 140 16.32 8.27 -8.73
N MET A 141 15.47 7.48 -8.06
CA MET A 141 15.75 6.10 -7.71
C MET A 141 15.19 5.07 -8.70
N ARG A 142 14.44 5.47 -9.69
CA ARG A 142 13.74 4.54 -10.59
C ARG A 142 13.95 4.89 -12.06
N GLU A 143 13.90 3.86 -12.86
CA GLU A 143 13.88 3.94 -14.32
C GLU A 143 12.60 3.30 -14.86
N GLY A 144 12.23 3.63 -16.10
CA GLY A 144 11.09 3.05 -16.79
C GLY A 144 9.79 3.83 -16.60
N HIS A 145 8.66 3.10 -16.57
CA HIS A 145 7.30 3.67 -16.50
C HIS A 145 6.74 3.66 -15.09
N LYS A 146 5.64 4.41 -14.88
CA LYS A 146 4.89 4.44 -13.60
C LYS A 146 5.72 4.89 -12.42
N LEU A 147 6.63 5.81 -12.65
CA LEU A 147 7.61 6.27 -11.65
C LEU A 147 6.95 6.88 -10.43
N VAL A 148 5.89 7.65 -10.65
CA VAL A 148 5.19 8.41 -9.61
C VAL A 148 3.81 7.83 -9.26
N TYR A 149 3.54 6.58 -9.63
CA TYR A 149 2.28 5.92 -9.24
C TYR A 149 2.16 5.74 -7.73
N PRO A 150 0.94 5.59 -7.18
CA PRO A 150 0.70 5.57 -5.73
C PRO A 150 1.60 4.60 -4.95
N THR A 151 1.83 3.41 -5.48
CA THR A 151 2.70 2.41 -4.83
C THR A 151 4.17 2.85 -4.81
N ALA A 152 4.62 3.55 -5.84
CA ALA A 152 5.96 4.10 -5.94
C ALA A 152 6.12 5.29 -4.99
N LEU A 153 5.17 6.23 -5.01
CA LEU A 153 5.17 7.39 -4.14
C LEU A 153 5.07 7.00 -2.66
N ARG A 154 4.22 6.02 -2.33
CA ARG A 154 4.17 5.49 -0.97
C ARG A 154 5.55 5.00 -0.52
N ARG A 155 6.24 4.25 -1.37
CA ARG A 155 7.59 3.77 -1.06
C ARG A 155 8.60 4.91 -0.89
N ALA A 156 8.51 5.93 -1.71
CA ALA A 156 9.36 7.12 -1.60
C ALA A 156 9.08 7.91 -0.31
N LEU A 157 7.81 8.04 0.09
CA LEU A 157 7.43 8.64 1.38
C LEU A 157 8.03 7.88 2.58
N GLU A 158 8.17 6.56 2.50
CA GLU A 158 8.87 5.77 3.51
C GLU A 158 10.37 6.15 3.59
N LEU A 159 10.98 6.47 2.47
CA LEU A 159 12.40 6.79 2.37
C LEU A 159 12.75 8.23 2.78
N VAL A 160 11.80 9.15 2.75
CA VAL A 160 12.04 10.57 3.09
C VAL A 160 12.67 10.77 4.48
N THR A 161 12.30 9.94 5.46
CA THR A 161 12.85 10.01 6.83
C THR A 161 13.74 8.83 7.19
N GLY A 162 13.87 7.83 6.30
CA GLY A 162 14.63 6.60 6.57
C GLY A 162 13.95 5.64 7.55
N GLU A 163 12.87 6.04 8.18
CA GLU A 163 12.14 5.23 9.16
C GLU A 163 10.81 4.73 8.59
N ASN A 164 10.51 3.47 8.84
CA ASN A 164 9.34 2.82 8.29
C ASN A 164 8.72 1.83 9.26
N ILE A 165 7.39 1.86 9.35
CA ILE A 165 6.63 0.83 10.02
C ILE A 165 6.31 -0.26 9.00
N GLN A 166 6.78 -1.47 9.29
CA GLN A 166 6.53 -2.62 8.45
C GLN A 166 5.41 -3.50 9.03
N ASN A 167 4.60 -4.02 8.14
CA ASN A 167 3.62 -5.03 8.47
C ASN A 167 4.14 -6.42 8.10
N PHE A 168 3.82 -7.42 8.90
CA PHE A 168 4.12 -8.80 8.54
C PHE A 168 3.36 -9.16 7.24
N LYS A 169 4.05 -9.82 6.31
CA LYS A 169 3.47 -10.13 4.99
C LYS A 169 2.36 -11.17 5.13
N PRO A 170 1.12 -10.89 4.71
CA PRO A 170 0.00 -11.82 4.84
C PRO A 170 0.28 -13.18 4.21
N GLN A 171 0.92 -13.21 3.05
CA GLN A 171 1.28 -14.46 2.38
C GLN A 171 2.26 -15.32 3.21
N ASN A 172 3.18 -14.70 3.94
CA ASN A 172 4.09 -15.45 4.80
C ASN A 172 3.36 -16.02 6.02
N ALA A 173 2.41 -15.27 6.60
CA ALA A 173 1.58 -15.76 7.70
C ALA A 173 0.75 -16.97 7.25
N ARG A 174 0.11 -16.86 6.10
CA ARG A 174 -0.65 -17.95 5.49
C ARG A 174 0.23 -19.20 5.29
N ALA A 175 1.38 -19.03 4.66
CA ALA A 175 2.29 -20.13 4.38
C ALA A 175 2.82 -20.82 5.65
N LEU A 176 3.07 -20.04 6.70
CA LEU A 176 3.48 -20.59 8.00
C LEU A 176 2.38 -21.46 8.62
N VAL A 177 1.14 -20.98 8.64
CA VAL A 177 0.02 -21.72 9.18
C VAL A 177 -0.22 -23.00 8.39
N GLU A 178 -0.29 -22.91 7.06
CA GLU A 178 -0.49 -24.07 6.18
C GLU A 178 0.63 -25.11 6.30
N HIS A 179 1.85 -24.67 6.60
CA HIS A 179 3.00 -25.57 6.76
C HIS A 179 3.10 -26.20 8.16
N LEU A 180 2.84 -25.42 9.21
CA LEU A 180 3.05 -25.82 10.59
C LEU A 180 1.80 -26.41 11.26
N CYS A 181 0.61 -26.07 10.73
CA CYS A 181 -0.68 -26.53 11.26
C CYS A 181 -1.38 -27.39 10.20
N PRO A 182 -1.01 -28.67 10.05
CA PRO A 182 -1.55 -29.54 9.00
C PRO A 182 -2.99 -29.98 9.23
N VAL A 183 -3.62 -29.53 10.31
CA VAL A 183 -5.03 -29.82 10.63
C VAL A 183 -5.93 -28.81 9.92
N LEU A 184 -7.03 -29.31 9.33
CA LEU A 184 -7.99 -28.48 8.59
C LEU A 184 -8.74 -27.47 9.46
N TRP A 185 -8.81 -27.72 10.79
CA TRP A 185 -9.53 -26.87 11.76
C TRP A 185 -8.67 -26.68 13.00
N GLY A 186 -8.40 -25.44 13.33
CA GLY A 186 -7.60 -25.15 14.52
C GLY A 186 -7.74 -23.68 14.94
N ASN A 187 -7.46 -23.42 16.19
CA ASN A 187 -7.39 -22.07 16.73
C ASN A 187 -5.96 -21.57 16.64
N VAL A 188 -5.77 -20.38 16.06
CA VAL A 188 -4.48 -19.72 16.01
C VAL A 188 -4.49 -18.56 16.98
N TYR A 189 -3.59 -18.56 17.94
CA TYR A 189 -3.40 -17.49 18.88
C TYR A 189 -2.20 -16.62 18.46
N ASP A 190 -2.47 -15.34 18.12
CA ASP A 190 -1.45 -14.37 17.77
C ASP A 190 -1.46 -13.21 18.79
N TYR A 191 -0.60 -13.29 19.81
CA TYR A 191 -0.45 -12.26 20.84
C TYR A 191 0.19 -10.97 20.34
N SER A 192 0.66 -10.95 19.11
CA SER A 192 1.36 -9.81 18.50
C SER A 192 0.87 -9.51 17.09
N ALA A 193 -0.46 -9.50 16.87
CA ALA A 193 -1.09 -9.39 15.55
C ALA A 193 -0.64 -8.17 14.71
N GLY A 194 -0.08 -7.13 15.36
CA GLY A 194 0.45 -5.95 14.69
C GLY A 194 -0.63 -5.22 13.88
N TYR A 195 -0.30 -4.87 12.64
CA TYR A 195 -1.21 -4.13 11.75
C TYR A 195 -2.00 -5.06 10.81
N GLY A 196 -2.46 -6.18 11.30
CA GLY A 196 -3.41 -7.07 10.62
C GLY A 196 -2.87 -7.93 9.47
N GLY A 197 -1.59 -7.82 9.12
CA GLY A 197 -1.01 -8.63 8.05
C GLY A 197 -1.04 -10.13 8.37
N ARG A 198 -0.76 -10.50 9.62
CA ARG A 198 -0.87 -11.90 10.07
C ARG A 198 -2.32 -12.35 10.16
N LEU A 199 -3.19 -11.52 10.70
CA LEU A 199 -4.63 -11.84 10.77
C LEU A 199 -5.20 -12.13 9.38
N LEU A 200 -4.90 -11.28 8.38
CA LEU A 200 -5.33 -11.52 7.00
C LEU A 200 -4.76 -12.83 6.44
N GLY A 201 -3.49 -13.12 6.68
CA GLY A 201 -2.86 -14.35 6.22
C GLY A 201 -3.49 -15.60 6.84
N ILE A 202 -3.67 -15.59 8.16
CA ILE A 202 -4.27 -16.71 8.93
C ILE A 202 -5.72 -16.93 8.51
N SER A 203 -6.54 -15.88 8.41
CA SER A 203 -7.95 -16.00 8.02
C SER A 203 -8.16 -16.45 6.57
N CYS A 204 -7.12 -16.48 5.77
CA CYS A 204 -7.13 -16.95 4.39
C CYS A 204 -6.34 -18.26 4.19
N SER A 205 -5.79 -18.87 5.26
CA SER A 205 -5.25 -20.24 5.22
C SER A 205 -6.37 -21.26 5.04
N ASN A 206 -6.06 -22.33 4.33
CA ASN A 206 -7.00 -23.43 4.08
C ASN A 206 -7.08 -24.36 5.27
#